data_f55de628806a97e46d51b915078c18f8
#
_entry.id   f55de628806a97e46d51b915078c18f8
#
_cell.length_a   1.000
_cell.length_b   1.000
_cell.length_c   1.000
_cell.angle_alpha   90.00
_cell.angle_beta   90.00
_cell.angle_gamma   90.00
#
_symmetry.space_group_name_H-M   'P 1'
#
loop_
_entity.id
_entity.type
_entity.pdbx_description
1 polymer ?
#
loop_
_entity_poly.entity_id
_entity_poly.type
_entity_poly.pdbx_seq_one_letter_code
_entity_poly.pdbx_strand_id
1 'polypeptide(L)'
;MDCGFCRRGLPFPLSINYLADNLYPMPELPEVEVSRMGITPHLSGKTIKHITIRQPKLRWMIPEELSQLTGQVILGIQRRAKYLLLKTEKGSIIVHLGMSGSLRILNEGHEAGKHDHVDLLLTDGTLLRYNDPRRFGAWLWQDKEQEHELFKHLGPEPLEELFNADYIFEKARGKRVCMKQFIMDNKVVVGVGNIYANESLFLANIHPQTAAGKLKLNEWKALVEVIKQVLATAIKQGGTTLKDFNQADGKPGYFAQELRVYGKAGQPCPICGEDIQQLKIGQRNSYFCADCQPEK
;
A
#
# COMPACT_ATOMS: atom_id res chain seq x y z
N MET A 1 -2.40 46.29 50.81
CA MET A 1 -2.40 46.97 49.51
C MET A 1 -1.57 46.13 48.54
N ASP A 2 -2.13 45.92 47.42
CA ASP A 2 -1.64 45.25 46.24
C ASP A 2 -1.70 43.72 46.16
N CYS A 3 -2.67 43.40 45.39
CA CYS A 3 -3.11 42.10 44.89
C CYS A 3 -2.30 41.71 43.66
N GLY A 4 -1.46 40.68 43.76
CA GLY A 4 -0.74 40.06 42.62
C GLY A 4 -1.50 38.86 42.08
N PHE A 5 -2.28 39.02 41.01
CA PHE A 5 -3.03 37.97 40.32
C PHE A 5 -2.07 37.13 39.48
N CYS A 6 -1.74 35.95 39.97
CA CYS A 6 -0.95 34.97 39.22
C CYS A 6 -1.88 34.23 38.24
N ARG A 7 -1.86 34.62 36.96
CA ARG A 7 -2.52 33.88 35.87
C ARG A 7 -1.77 32.57 35.63
N ARG A 8 -2.39 31.45 35.99
CA ARG A 8 -1.98 30.12 35.56
C ARG A 8 -2.29 30.00 34.05
N GLY A 9 -1.23 29.89 33.25
CA GLY A 9 -1.34 29.56 31.83
C GLY A 9 -1.94 28.17 31.66
N LEU A 10 -2.99 28.10 30.87
CA LEU A 10 -3.56 26.84 30.38
C LEU A 10 -2.53 26.16 29.48
N PRO A 11 -2.37 24.83 29.52
CA PRO A 11 -1.50 24.11 28.62
C PRO A 11 -2.05 24.22 27.20
N PHE A 12 -1.18 24.60 26.26
CA PHE A 12 -1.46 24.60 24.84
C PHE A 12 -2.00 23.24 24.41
N PRO A 13 -3.01 23.19 23.52
CA PRO A 13 -3.49 21.94 22.99
C PRO A 13 -2.37 21.28 22.15
N LEU A 14 -2.06 20.03 22.51
CA LEU A 14 -1.19 19.16 21.74
C LEU A 14 -1.63 19.15 20.29
N SER A 15 -0.68 19.42 19.42
CA SER A 15 -0.83 19.64 17.98
C SER A 15 -1.68 18.56 17.30
N ILE A 16 -2.69 18.99 16.59
CA ILE A 16 -3.61 18.23 15.72
C ILE A 16 -2.88 17.36 14.67
N ASN A 17 -1.58 17.56 14.47
CA ASN A 17 -0.76 16.80 13.52
C ASN A 17 -0.45 15.34 13.92
N TYR A 18 -0.63 14.94 15.17
CA TYR A 18 -0.31 13.58 15.63
C TYR A 18 -1.40 12.54 15.31
N LEU A 19 -2.63 12.99 15.02
CA LEU A 19 -3.76 12.11 14.68
C LEU A 19 -3.89 11.86 13.18
N ALA A 20 -3.27 12.69 12.33
CA ALA A 20 -3.42 12.60 10.88
C ALA A 20 -2.65 11.43 10.24
N ASP A 21 -1.53 11.00 10.82
CA ASP A 21 -0.72 9.91 10.25
C ASP A 21 -1.31 8.50 10.50
N ASN A 22 -2.23 8.37 11.46
CA ASN A 22 -2.89 7.10 11.77
C ASN A 22 -4.25 6.91 11.07
N LEU A 23 -4.80 7.95 10.44
CA LEU A 23 -6.15 7.92 9.87
C LEU A 23 -6.22 7.41 8.42
N TYR A 24 -5.09 7.35 7.70
CA TYR A 24 -5.06 6.93 6.29
C TYR A 24 -3.81 6.10 6.00
N PRO A 25 -3.84 4.79 6.28
CA PRO A 25 -2.74 3.91 5.86
C PRO A 25 -2.64 3.93 4.33
N MET A 26 -1.40 3.98 3.83
CA MET A 26 -1.10 3.92 2.40
C MET A 26 -1.53 2.58 1.82
N PRO A 27 -2.20 2.52 0.65
CA PRO A 27 -2.47 1.27 -0.02
C PRO A 27 -1.20 0.42 -0.15
N GLU A 28 -1.25 -0.80 0.37
CA GLU A 28 -0.20 -1.80 0.25
C GLU A 28 -0.58 -2.81 -0.83
N LEU A 29 0.13 -3.93 -0.97
CA LEU A 29 -0.15 -4.91 -2.02
C LEU A 29 -1.60 -5.40 -2.04
N PRO A 30 -2.23 -5.78 -0.90
CA PRO A 30 -3.61 -6.25 -0.93
C PRO A 30 -4.61 -5.23 -1.46
N GLU A 31 -4.50 -3.96 -1.06
CA GLU A 31 -5.39 -2.89 -1.51
C GLU A 31 -5.25 -2.63 -3.01
N VAL A 32 -4.01 -2.69 -3.52
CA VAL A 32 -3.75 -2.53 -4.96
C VAL A 32 -4.27 -3.73 -5.75
N GLU A 33 -4.13 -4.96 -5.22
CA GLU A 33 -4.67 -6.17 -5.85
C GLU A 33 -6.21 -6.16 -5.89
N VAL A 34 -6.85 -5.76 -4.80
CA VAL A 34 -8.32 -5.59 -4.75
C VAL A 34 -8.79 -4.54 -5.75
N SER A 35 -8.04 -3.41 -5.87
CA SER A 35 -8.33 -2.41 -6.92
C SER A 35 -8.23 -3.01 -8.31
N ARG A 36 -7.16 -3.79 -8.58
CA ARG A 36 -6.98 -4.50 -9.86
C ARG A 36 -8.17 -5.39 -10.16
N MET A 37 -8.56 -6.22 -9.20
CA MET A 37 -9.69 -7.14 -9.34
C MET A 37 -10.99 -6.39 -9.61
N GLY A 38 -11.23 -5.28 -8.91
CA GLY A 38 -12.45 -4.47 -9.05
C GLY A 38 -12.56 -3.77 -10.40
N ILE A 39 -11.47 -3.26 -10.97
CA ILE A 39 -11.53 -2.53 -12.25
C ILE A 39 -11.40 -3.46 -13.47
N THR A 40 -10.79 -4.64 -13.33
CA THR A 40 -10.52 -5.55 -14.46
C THR A 40 -11.77 -5.91 -15.29
N PRO A 41 -12.91 -6.29 -14.71
CA PRO A 41 -14.11 -6.64 -15.49
C PRO A 41 -14.67 -5.47 -16.32
N HIS A 42 -14.40 -4.25 -15.88
CA HIS A 42 -14.93 -3.05 -16.51
C HIS A 42 -14.04 -2.50 -17.63
N LEU A 43 -12.76 -2.84 -17.65
CA LEU A 43 -11.78 -2.23 -18.57
C LEU A 43 -11.22 -3.24 -19.59
N SER A 44 -11.04 -4.52 -19.22
CA SER A 44 -10.39 -5.51 -20.09
C SER A 44 -11.19 -5.74 -21.38
N GLY A 45 -10.48 -5.74 -22.51
CA GLY A 45 -11.05 -5.92 -23.84
C GLY A 45 -11.73 -4.66 -24.40
N LYS A 46 -11.73 -3.54 -23.67
CA LYS A 46 -12.41 -2.31 -24.09
C LYS A 46 -11.43 -1.30 -24.66
N THR A 47 -11.97 -0.47 -25.57
CA THR A 47 -11.18 0.54 -26.31
C THR A 47 -11.23 1.90 -25.59
N ILE A 48 -10.08 2.54 -25.47
CA ILE A 48 -9.91 3.88 -24.93
C ILE A 48 -10.50 4.90 -25.92
N LYS A 49 -11.53 5.63 -25.49
CA LYS A 49 -12.12 6.76 -26.23
C LYS A 49 -11.30 8.03 -26.02
N HIS A 50 -10.93 8.31 -24.76
CA HIS A 50 -10.18 9.51 -24.40
C HIS A 50 -9.60 9.43 -23.00
N ILE A 51 -8.45 10.08 -22.75
CA ILE A 51 -7.89 10.28 -21.43
C ILE A 51 -7.85 11.78 -21.13
N THR A 52 -8.58 12.20 -20.10
CA THR A 52 -8.60 13.60 -19.63
C THR A 52 -7.66 13.75 -18.44
N ILE A 53 -6.65 14.59 -18.58
CA ILE A 53 -5.69 14.92 -17.52
C ILE A 53 -6.00 16.31 -17.01
N ARG A 54 -6.63 16.46 -15.83
CA ARG A 54 -6.95 17.75 -15.21
C ARG A 54 -5.79 18.31 -14.41
N GLN A 55 -4.99 17.42 -13.81
CA GLN A 55 -3.82 17.77 -13.03
C GLN A 55 -2.58 17.13 -13.65
N PRO A 56 -1.76 17.89 -14.37
CA PRO A 56 -0.61 17.35 -15.11
C PRO A 56 0.54 16.87 -14.20
N LYS A 57 0.57 17.31 -12.93
CA LYS A 57 1.60 16.94 -11.96
C LYS A 57 0.99 16.31 -10.71
N LEU A 58 1.18 15.02 -10.56
CA LEU A 58 1.00 14.26 -9.31
C LEU A 58 2.35 14.20 -8.58
N ARG A 59 2.75 13.01 -8.10
CA ARG A 59 4.11 12.78 -7.60
C ARG A 59 5.18 13.09 -8.66
N TRP A 60 4.91 12.73 -9.91
CA TRP A 60 5.66 13.07 -11.11
C TRP A 60 4.74 13.71 -12.15
N MET A 61 5.33 14.28 -13.18
CA MET A 61 4.56 14.73 -14.35
C MET A 61 3.89 13.52 -15.00
N ILE A 62 2.65 13.68 -15.41
CA ILE A 62 1.95 12.70 -16.23
C ILE A 62 2.46 12.86 -17.67
N PRO A 63 2.99 11.80 -18.31
CA PRO A 63 3.56 11.89 -19.64
C PRO A 63 2.48 12.14 -20.70
N GLU A 64 2.84 12.90 -21.75
CA GLU A 64 1.94 13.29 -22.83
C GLU A 64 1.45 12.09 -23.65
N GLU A 65 2.22 11.03 -23.70
CA GLU A 65 1.92 9.77 -24.38
C GLU A 65 0.56 9.19 -23.96
N LEU A 66 0.15 9.44 -22.70
CA LEU A 66 -1.16 8.97 -22.22
C LEU A 66 -2.32 9.60 -23.00
N SER A 67 -2.19 10.85 -23.44
CA SER A 67 -3.21 11.55 -24.25
C SER A 67 -3.33 10.96 -25.66
N GLN A 68 -2.31 10.24 -26.13
CA GLN A 68 -2.24 9.66 -27.48
C GLN A 68 -2.77 8.21 -27.54
N LEU A 69 -3.30 7.68 -26.43
CA LEU A 69 -3.76 6.29 -26.35
C LEU A 69 -5.20 6.10 -26.87
N THR A 70 -5.82 7.11 -27.43
CA THR A 70 -7.14 7.00 -28.09
C THR A 70 -7.12 5.87 -29.13
N GLY A 71 -8.14 5.02 -29.11
CA GLY A 71 -8.27 3.85 -30.00
C GLY A 71 -7.49 2.61 -29.55
N GLN A 72 -6.65 2.69 -28.52
CA GLN A 72 -5.98 1.50 -27.98
C GLN A 72 -6.95 0.64 -27.18
N VAL A 73 -6.82 -0.68 -27.32
CA VAL A 73 -7.56 -1.67 -26.51
C VAL A 73 -6.79 -1.95 -25.22
N ILE A 74 -7.47 -1.97 -24.10
CA ILE A 74 -6.92 -2.43 -22.82
C ILE A 74 -6.96 -3.95 -22.82
N LEU A 75 -5.82 -4.59 -23.08
CA LEU A 75 -5.70 -6.05 -23.19
C LEU A 75 -5.91 -6.77 -21.84
N GLY A 76 -5.67 -6.07 -20.76
CA GLY A 76 -5.81 -6.60 -19.40
C GLY A 76 -5.14 -5.70 -18.37
N ILE A 77 -5.29 -6.05 -17.09
CA ILE A 77 -4.68 -5.29 -15.99
C ILE A 77 -3.86 -6.24 -15.14
N GLN A 78 -2.59 -5.90 -14.98
CA GLN A 78 -1.64 -6.62 -14.13
C GLN A 78 -1.29 -5.77 -12.92
N ARG A 79 -0.82 -6.42 -11.85
CA ARG A 79 -0.17 -5.77 -10.71
C ARG A 79 1.30 -6.17 -10.65
N ARG A 80 2.16 -5.21 -10.38
CA ARG A 80 3.55 -5.42 -9.98
C ARG A 80 3.82 -4.59 -8.73
N ALA A 81 4.21 -5.22 -7.64
CA ALA A 81 4.34 -4.55 -6.33
C ALA A 81 3.04 -3.80 -5.93
N LYS A 82 3.12 -2.48 -5.78
CA LYS A 82 2.00 -1.58 -5.48
C LYS A 82 1.58 -0.73 -6.70
N TYR A 83 1.88 -1.22 -7.91
CA TYR A 83 1.53 -0.58 -9.18
C TYR A 83 0.53 -1.41 -9.95
N LEU A 84 -0.40 -0.73 -10.62
CA LEU A 84 -1.29 -1.31 -11.62
C LEU A 84 -0.74 -1.01 -13.01
N LEU A 85 -0.78 -2.00 -13.89
CA LEU A 85 -0.36 -1.89 -15.29
C LEU A 85 -1.56 -2.19 -16.18
N LEU A 86 -2.15 -1.16 -16.78
CA LEU A 86 -3.18 -1.31 -17.80
C LEU A 86 -2.45 -1.57 -19.12
N LYS A 87 -2.49 -2.81 -19.58
CA LYS A 87 -1.74 -3.28 -20.75
C LYS A 87 -2.45 -2.89 -22.04
N THR A 88 -1.71 -2.38 -23.00
CA THR A 88 -2.16 -2.14 -24.38
C THR A 88 -1.17 -2.77 -25.36
N GLU A 89 -1.45 -2.74 -26.66
CA GLU A 89 -0.50 -3.25 -27.66
C GLU A 89 0.79 -2.43 -27.73
N LYS A 90 0.72 -1.12 -27.48
CA LYS A 90 1.87 -0.20 -27.53
C LYS A 90 2.70 -0.21 -26.25
N GLY A 91 2.12 -0.61 -25.12
CA GLY A 91 2.79 -0.54 -23.83
C GLY A 91 1.82 -0.65 -22.66
N SER A 92 2.12 0.03 -21.57
CA SER A 92 1.30 -0.03 -20.36
C SER A 92 1.16 1.33 -19.69
N ILE A 93 -0.06 1.68 -19.30
CA ILE A 93 -0.28 2.75 -18.34
C ILE A 93 0.06 2.21 -16.96
N ILE A 94 1.00 2.85 -16.27
CA ILE A 94 1.38 2.51 -14.90
C ILE A 94 0.63 3.44 -13.96
N VAL A 95 -0.15 2.88 -13.03
CA VAL A 95 -0.87 3.64 -12.01
C VAL A 95 -0.36 3.26 -10.62
N HIS A 96 -0.02 4.24 -9.81
CA HIS A 96 0.31 4.10 -8.39
C HIS A 96 -0.67 4.92 -7.56
N LEU A 97 -1.30 4.30 -6.58
CA LEU A 97 -2.34 4.98 -5.78
C LEU A 97 -1.78 6.00 -4.78
N GLY A 98 -0.48 5.93 -4.47
CA GLY A 98 0.13 6.82 -3.48
C GLY A 98 -0.38 6.54 -2.07
N MET A 99 -0.83 7.57 -1.38
CA MET A 99 -1.34 7.47 -0.01
C MET A 99 -2.87 7.66 0.09
N SER A 100 -3.47 8.34 -0.88
CA SER A 100 -4.90 8.70 -0.88
C SER A 100 -5.56 8.50 -2.24
N GLY A 101 -4.82 7.93 -3.19
CA GLY A 101 -5.35 7.69 -4.53
C GLY A 101 -6.36 6.54 -4.54
N SER A 102 -7.45 6.75 -5.26
CA SER A 102 -8.49 5.75 -5.49
C SER A 102 -8.94 5.74 -6.93
N LEU A 103 -9.45 4.59 -7.37
CA LEU A 103 -10.02 4.37 -8.69
C LEU A 103 -11.52 4.08 -8.56
N ARG A 104 -12.33 4.75 -9.36
CA ARG A 104 -13.78 4.56 -9.37
C ARG A 104 -14.25 4.27 -10.79
N ILE A 105 -15.16 3.32 -10.92
CA ILE A 105 -15.89 3.05 -12.17
C ILE A 105 -17.18 3.85 -12.16
N LEU A 106 -17.33 4.68 -13.16
CA LEU A 106 -18.47 5.59 -13.36
C LEU A 106 -18.98 5.47 -14.80
N ASN A 107 -20.07 6.15 -15.11
CA ASN A 107 -20.53 6.34 -16.48
C ASN A 107 -20.10 7.71 -17.02
N GLU A 108 -19.99 7.84 -18.34
CA GLU A 108 -19.75 9.12 -19.03
C GLU A 108 -20.78 10.16 -18.54
N GLY A 109 -20.35 11.42 -18.39
CA GLY A 109 -21.20 12.52 -17.94
C GLY A 109 -21.16 12.82 -16.44
N HIS A 110 -20.51 12.00 -15.62
CA HIS A 110 -20.31 12.34 -14.21
C HIS A 110 -19.37 13.54 -14.05
N GLU A 111 -19.83 14.57 -13.37
CA GLU A 111 -19.02 15.75 -13.07
C GLU A 111 -17.79 15.40 -12.24
N ALA A 112 -16.66 16.04 -12.54
CA ALA A 112 -15.41 15.82 -11.81
C ALA A 112 -15.33 16.72 -10.59
N GLY A 113 -15.01 16.13 -9.42
CA GLY A 113 -14.74 16.87 -8.21
C GLY A 113 -13.30 17.44 -8.16
N LYS A 114 -13.03 18.22 -7.13
CA LYS A 114 -11.75 18.95 -6.92
C LYS A 114 -10.50 18.07 -7.01
N HIS A 115 -10.59 16.82 -6.59
CA HIS A 115 -9.45 15.91 -6.50
C HIS A 115 -9.48 14.79 -7.55
N ASP A 116 -10.37 14.89 -8.54
CA ASP A 116 -10.46 13.98 -9.67
C ASP A 116 -9.48 14.44 -10.75
N HIS A 117 -8.33 13.80 -10.81
CA HIS A 117 -7.19 14.28 -11.58
C HIS A 117 -7.06 13.67 -12.96
N VAL A 118 -7.45 12.40 -13.12
CA VAL A 118 -7.39 11.69 -14.40
C VAL A 118 -8.68 10.92 -14.62
N ASP A 119 -9.24 11.05 -15.83
CA ASP A 119 -10.34 10.24 -16.34
C ASP A 119 -9.88 9.45 -17.57
N LEU A 120 -10.11 8.14 -17.57
CA LEU A 120 -9.97 7.29 -18.73
C LEU A 120 -11.38 6.85 -19.18
N LEU A 121 -11.85 7.43 -20.28
CA LEU A 121 -13.16 7.13 -20.86
C LEU A 121 -13.02 6.06 -21.94
N LEU A 122 -13.89 5.05 -21.90
CA LEU A 122 -13.98 3.98 -22.87
C LEU A 122 -15.09 4.24 -23.90
N THR A 123 -15.02 3.56 -25.03
CA THR A 123 -15.99 3.74 -26.15
C THR A 123 -17.40 3.29 -25.81
N ASP A 124 -17.58 2.46 -24.79
CA ASP A 124 -18.91 2.02 -24.30
C ASP A 124 -19.52 2.94 -23.24
N GLY A 125 -18.87 4.09 -22.94
CA GLY A 125 -19.30 5.04 -21.94
C GLY A 125 -18.83 4.73 -20.51
N THR A 126 -18.09 3.65 -20.29
CA THR A 126 -17.47 3.35 -18.99
C THR A 126 -16.36 4.37 -18.73
N LEU A 127 -16.31 4.93 -17.52
CA LEU A 127 -15.34 5.93 -17.09
C LEU A 127 -14.55 5.40 -15.89
N LEU A 128 -13.23 5.23 -16.05
CA LEU A 128 -12.32 5.03 -14.92
C LEU A 128 -11.84 6.39 -14.45
N ARG A 129 -12.16 6.75 -13.21
CA ARG A 129 -11.76 8.02 -12.59
C ARG A 129 -10.74 7.81 -11.50
N TYR A 130 -9.65 8.58 -11.55
CA TYR A 130 -8.62 8.63 -10.52
C TYR A 130 -8.79 9.86 -9.65
N ASN A 131 -9.01 9.64 -8.35
CA ASN A 131 -9.09 10.66 -7.31
C ASN A 131 -7.88 10.57 -6.38
N ASP A 132 -7.22 11.69 -6.06
CA ASP A 132 -6.07 11.71 -5.13
C ASP A 132 -5.89 13.08 -4.45
N PRO A 133 -6.52 13.31 -3.28
CA PRO A 133 -6.43 14.58 -2.56
C PRO A 133 -5.00 15.03 -2.25
N ARG A 134 -4.09 14.10 -2.00
CA ARG A 134 -2.69 14.39 -1.61
C ARG A 134 -1.73 14.46 -2.80
N ARG A 135 -2.10 13.97 -3.98
CA ARG A 135 -1.29 13.92 -5.20
C ARG A 135 0.04 13.18 -5.05
N PHE A 136 0.07 12.13 -4.23
CA PHE A 136 1.22 11.27 -4.03
C PHE A 136 1.22 10.01 -4.91
N GLY A 137 0.17 9.83 -5.69
CA GLY A 137 0.10 8.80 -6.69
C GLY A 137 0.82 9.16 -7.98
N ALA A 138 0.70 8.30 -8.97
CA ALA A 138 1.33 8.49 -10.26
C ALA A 138 0.51 7.85 -11.39
N TRP A 139 0.57 8.47 -12.55
CA TRP A 139 0.16 7.94 -13.85
C TRP A 139 1.34 8.10 -14.79
N LEU A 140 1.90 6.99 -15.27
CA LEU A 140 3.12 6.96 -16.08
C LEU A 140 2.92 6.07 -17.29
N TRP A 141 3.85 6.12 -18.23
CA TRP A 141 3.86 5.28 -19.42
C TRP A 141 5.09 4.36 -19.43
N GLN A 142 4.90 3.16 -19.92
CA GLN A 142 5.96 2.20 -20.22
C GLN A 142 5.73 1.66 -21.62
N ASP A 143 6.69 1.86 -22.51
CA ASP A 143 6.68 1.26 -23.82
C ASP A 143 6.78 -0.28 -23.75
N LYS A 144 6.25 -0.96 -24.76
CA LYS A 144 6.17 -2.43 -24.78
C LYS A 144 7.53 -3.10 -24.63
N GLU A 145 8.57 -2.50 -25.21
CA GLU A 145 9.91 -3.10 -25.31
C GLU A 145 10.86 -2.68 -24.19
N GLN A 146 10.45 -1.77 -23.32
CA GLN A 146 11.30 -1.25 -22.25
C GLN A 146 10.67 -1.43 -20.90
N GLU A 147 11.36 -2.10 -19.99
CA GLU A 147 10.94 -2.13 -18.59
C GLU A 147 11.18 -0.75 -17.96
N HIS A 148 10.14 -0.21 -17.33
CA HIS A 148 10.22 1.07 -16.65
C HIS A 148 11.22 1.03 -15.49
N GLU A 149 12.03 2.08 -15.30
CA GLU A 149 13.06 2.18 -14.27
C GLU A 149 12.58 1.82 -12.85
N LEU A 150 11.31 2.12 -12.54
CA LEU A 150 10.70 1.79 -11.25
C LEU A 150 10.65 0.28 -10.95
N PHE A 151 10.74 -0.58 -11.95
CA PHE A 151 10.62 -2.04 -11.80
C PHE A 151 11.96 -2.76 -11.79
N LYS A 152 13.02 -2.20 -12.36
CA LYS A 152 14.34 -2.83 -12.55
C LYS A 152 14.97 -3.41 -11.30
N HIS A 153 14.69 -2.83 -10.14
CA HIS A 153 15.31 -3.22 -8.87
C HIS A 153 14.33 -3.81 -7.86
N LEU A 154 13.14 -4.15 -8.30
CA LEU A 154 12.14 -4.75 -7.42
C LEU A 154 12.45 -6.22 -7.15
N GLY A 155 12.36 -6.60 -5.88
CA GLY A 155 12.40 -7.99 -5.44
C GLY A 155 11.21 -8.81 -5.95
N PRO A 156 11.11 -10.10 -5.59
CA PRO A 156 10.03 -10.98 -5.99
C PRO A 156 8.68 -10.57 -5.41
N GLU A 157 7.61 -10.99 -6.07
CA GLU A 157 6.25 -10.93 -5.55
C GLU A 157 6.12 -11.88 -4.36
N PRO A 158 5.54 -11.45 -3.24
CA PRO A 158 5.50 -12.26 -2.02
C PRO A 158 4.63 -13.52 -2.14
N LEU A 159 3.68 -13.57 -3.07
CA LEU A 159 2.80 -14.73 -3.28
C LEU A 159 3.31 -15.71 -4.33
N GLU A 160 4.40 -15.40 -5.01
CA GLU A 160 5.03 -16.25 -6.02
C GLU A 160 6.10 -17.18 -5.41
N GLU A 161 6.51 -18.22 -6.14
CA GLU A 161 7.48 -19.23 -5.71
C GLU A 161 8.88 -18.66 -5.47
N LEU A 162 9.26 -17.62 -6.21
CA LEU A 162 10.55 -16.95 -6.06
C LEU A 162 10.76 -16.35 -4.67
N PHE A 163 9.68 -15.95 -3.99
CA PHE A 163 9.75 -15.54 -2.61
C PHE A 163 9.64 -16.76 -1.69
N ASN A 164 10.78 -17.32 -1.32
CA ASN A 164 10.90 -18.48 -0.44
C ASN A 164 11.97 -18.26 0.63
N ALA A 165 12.05 -19.21 1.57
CA ALA A 165 12.92 -19.08 2.73
C ALA A 165 14.41 -19.08 2.37
N ASP A 166 14.83 -19.87 1.38
CA ASP A 166 16.22 -19.94 0.96
C ASP A 166 16.66 -18.63 0.30
N TYR A 167 15.83 -18.07 -0.57
CA TYR A 167 16.06 -16.76 -1.17
C TYR A 167 16.26 -15.66 -0.12
N ILE A 168 15.32 -15.54 0.83
CA ILE A 168 15.37 -14.43 1.79
C ILE A 168 16.47 -14.64 2.85
N PHE A 169 16.75 -15.88 3.22
CA PHE A 169 17.85 -16.23 4.12
C PHE A 169 19.20 -15.81 3.54
N GLU A 170 19.47 -16.10 2.26
CA GLU A 170 20.68 -15.66 1.59
C GLU A 170 20.75 -14.12 1.47
N LYS A 171 19.64 -13.47 1.17
CA LYS A 171 19.54 -12.00 1.14
C LYS A 171 19.83 -11.36 2.51
N ALA A 172 19.46 -12.03 3.60
CA ALA A 172 19.62 -11.57 4.98
C ALA A 172 21.02 -11.82 5.55
N ARG A 173 21.83 -12.69 4.95
CA ARG A 173 23.14 -13.09 5.47
C ARG A 173 24.00 -11.87 5.78
N GLY A 174 24.44 -11.75 7.04
CA GLY A 174 25.28 -10.66 7.53
C GLY A 174 24.61 -9.29 7.63
N LYS A 175 23.31 -9.18 7.37
CA LYS A 175 22.58 -7.90 7.45
C LYS A 175 22.32 -7.51 8.91
N ARG A 176 22.67 -6.27 9.25
CA ARG A 176 22.40 -5.66 10.57
C ARG A 176 21.10 -4.85 10.61
N VAL A 177 20.49 -4.60 9.46
CA VAL A 177 19.21 -3.91 9.36
C VAL A 177 18.13 -4.69 10.12
N CYS A 178 17.23 -3.99 10.81
CA CYS A 178 16.17 -4.63 11.57
C CYS A 178 15.14 -5.32 10.65
N MET A 179 14.53 -6.38 11.16
CA MET A 179 13.58 -7.21 10.42
C MET A 179 12.48 -6.42 9.74
N LYS A 180 11.88 -5.46 10.46
CA LYS A 180 10.82 -4.66 9.89
C LYS A 180 11.26 -3.89 8.67
N GLN A 181 12.40 -3.20 8.72
CA GLN A 181 12.92 -2.46 7.58
C GLN A 181 13.33 -3.40 6.44
N PHE A 182 13.90 -4.56 6.77
CA PHE A 182 14.35 -5.53 5.79
C PHE A 182 13.20 -6.08 4.95
N ILE A 183 12.10 -6.54 5.58
CA ILE A 183 10.95 -7.06 4.84
C ILE A 183 10.09 -5.98 4.17
N MET A 184 10.27 -4.71 4.53
CA MET A 184 9.63 -3.57 3.87
C MET A 184 10.45 -2.99 2.70
N ASP A 185 11.69 -3.45 2.51
CA ASP A 185 12.51 -3.03 1.37
C ASP A 185 12.02 -3.72 0.09
N ASN A 186 11.52 -2.92 -0.85
CA ASN A 186 11.05 -3.43 -2.14
C ASN A 186 12.13 -4.14 -2.98
N LYS A 187 13.42 -4.00 -2.64
CA LYS A 187 14.52 -4.77 -3.27
C LYS A 187 14.63 -6.19 -2.68
N VAL A 188 14.04 -6.42 -1.53
CA VAL A 188 14.03 -7.72 -0.83
C VAL A 188 12.75 -8.49 -1.18
N VAL A 189 11.61 -7.89 -0.93
CA VAL A 189 10.29 -8.40 -1.30
C VAL A 189 9.36 -7.22 -1.55
N VAL A 190 8.54 -7.30 -2.58
CA VAL A 190 7.66 -6.18 -2.90
C VAL A 190 6.34 -6.24 -2.13
N GLY A 191 5.69 -5.10 -2.02
CA GLY A 191 4.30 -5.01 -1.59
C GLY A 191 4.04 -5.06 -0.09
N VAL A 192 4.97 -5.60 0.72
CA VAL A 192 4.87 -5.59 2.18
C VAL A 192 5.09 -4.16 2.69
N GLY A 193 4.07 -3.56 3.23
CA GLY A 193 4.17 -2.22 3.81
C GLY A 193 4.11 -2.24 5.33
N ASN A 194 3.73 -1.09 5.91
CA ASN A 194 3.79 -0.92 7.36
C ASN A 194 2.77 -1.78 8.13
N ILE A 195 1.57 -1.94 7.58
CA ILE A 195 0.51 -2.74 8.21
C ILE A 195 0.94 -4.21 8.23
N TYR A 196 1.18 -4.75 7.05
CA TYR A 196 1.43 -6.18 6.89
C TYR A 196 2.79 -6.62 7.44
N ALA A 197 3.79 -5.72 7.51
CA ALA A 197 5.04 -6.00 8.21
C ALA A 197 4.84 -6.18 9.71
N ASN A 198 4.05 -5.31 10.38
CA ASN A 198 3.76 -5.47 11.81
C ASN A 198 2.96 -6.75 12.09
N GLU A 199 1.90 -7.00 11.32
CA GLU A 199 1.06 -8.18 11.47
C GLU A 199 1.84 -9.48 11.25
N SER A 200 2.67 -9.52 10.20
CA SER A 200 3.48 -10.71 9.89
C SER A 200 4.54 -10.99 10.94
N LEU A 201 5.22 -9.96 11.45
CA LEU A 201 6.23 -10.13 12.49
C LEU A 201 5.61 -10.57 13.82
N PHE A 202 4.42 -10.06 14.16
CA PHE A 202 3.68 -10.48 15.34
C PHE A 202 3.29 -11.96 15.26
N LEU A 203 2.70 -12.38 14.15
CA LEU A 203 2.28 -13.78 13.95
C LEU A 203 3.46 -14.76 13.86
N ALA A 204 4.63 -14.29 13.42
CA ALA A 204 5.85 -15.10 13.40
C ALA A 204 6.65 -15.05 14.72
N ASN A 205 6.17 -14.34 15.74
CA ASN A 205 6.84 -14.13 17.03
C ASN A 205 8.27 -13.55 16.89
N ILE A 206 8.44 -12.60 15.95
CA ILE A 206 9.73 -11.96 15.67
C ILE A 206 9.67 -10.49 16.08
N HIS A 207 10.58 -10.08 16.98
CA HIS A 207 10.68 -8.67 17.37
C HIS A 207 11.07 -7.79 16.17
N PRO A 208 10.39 -6.65 15.94
CA PRO A 208 10.63 -5.81 14.76
C PRO A 208 12.04 -5.25 14.66
N GLN A 209 12.77 -5.12 15.78
CA GLN A 209 14.16 -4.65 15.82
C GLN A 209 15.20 -5.76 15.69
N THR A 210 14.84 -7.03 15.74
CA THR A 210 15.79 -8.13 15.50
C THR A 210 16.53 -7.91 14.20
N ALA A 211 17.87 -8.02 14.22
CA ALA A 211 18.68 -7.89 13.00
C ALA A 211 18.36 -9.04 12.03
N ALA A 212 18.14 -8.74 10.74
CA ALA A 212 17.74 -9.73 9.74
C ALA A 212 18.73 -10.91 9.65
N GLY A 213 20.02 -10.66 9.76
CA GLY A 213 21.08 -11.70 9.73
C GLY A 213 21.13 -12.60 10.95
N LYS A 214 20.37 -12.33 12.01
CA LYS A 214 20.30 -13.20 13.20
C LYS A 214 19.30 -14.36 13.07
N LEU A 215 18.32 -14.29 12.14
CA LEU A 215 17.33 -15.32 11.96
C LEU A 215 17.93 -16.57 11.34
N LYS A 216 17.55 -17.72 11.90
CA LYS A 216 17.87 -19.05 11.34
C LYS A 216 16.93 -19.39 10.20
N LEU A 217 17.30 -20.34 9.35
CA LEU A 217 16.52 -20.73 8.18
C LEU A 217 15.09 -21.19 8.54
N ASN A 218 14.91 -21.91 9.65
CA ASN A 218 13.57 -22.34 10.08
C ASN A 218 12.68 -21.16 10.50
N GLU A 219 13.24 -20.10 11.07
CA GLU A 219 12.49 -18.87 11.41
C GLU A 219 12.11 -18.09 10.15
N TRP A 220 12.99 -18.07 9.15
CA TRP A 220 12.67 -17.54 7.84
C TRP A 220 11.58 -18.32 7.13
N LYS A 221 11.59 -19.68 7.23
CA LYS A 221 10.50 -20.52 6.71
C LYS A 221 9.15 -20.12 7.31
N ALA A 222 9.09 -19.99 8.63
CA ALA A 222 7.89 -19.57 9.32
C ALA A 222 7.44 -18.16 8.90
N LEU A 223 8.35 -17.18 8.86
CA LEU A 223 8.01 -15.80 8.49
C LEU A 223 7.52 -15.70 7.05
N VAL A 224 8.14 -16.38 6.09
CA VAL A 224 7.72 -16.39 4.68
C VAL A 224 6.29 -16.91 4.55
N GLU A 225 5.98 -18.03 5.20
CA GLU A 225 4.62 -18.60 5.19
C GLU A 225 3.61 -17.63 5.82
N VAL A 226 3.95 -17.00 6.93
CA VAL A 226 3.10 -16.02 7.59
C VAL A 226 2.86 -14.79 6.67
N ILE A 227 3.90 -14.25 6.02
CA ILE A 227 3.75 -13.13 5.09
C ILE A 227 2.78 -13.51 3.96
N LYS A 228 2.96 -14.67 3.33
CA LYS A 228 2.07 -15.17 2.27
C LYS A 228 0.63 -15.30 2.76
N GLN A 229 0.44 -15.92 3.92
CA GLN A 229 -0.88 -16.13 4.50
C GLN A 229 -1.60 -14.81 4.84
N VAL A 230 -0.90 -13.87 5.48
CA VAL A 230 -1.46 -12.57 5.86
C VAL A 230 -1.90 -11.79 4.63
N LEU A 231 -1.03 -11.70 3.60
CA LEU A 231 -1.35 -10.97 2.37
C LEU A 231 -2.49 -11.64 1.59
N ALA A 232 -2.47 -12.97 1.45
CA ALA A 232 -3.54 -13.70 0.76
C ALA A 232 -4.89 -13.55 1.46
N THR A 233 -4.90 -13.61 2.80
CA THR A 233 -6.12 -13.39 3.60
C THR A 233 -6.63 -11.97 3.44
N ALA A 234 -5.74 -10.98 3.49
CA ALA A 234 -6.12 -9.58 3.28
C ALA A 234 -6.72 -9.33 1.89
N ILE A 235 -6.15 -9.91 0.83
CA ILE A 235 -6.73 -9.85 -0.53
C ILE A 235 -8.13 -10.47 -0.55
N LYS A 236 -8.29 -11.66 0.01
CA LYS A 236 -9.58 -12.38 0.05
C LYS A 236 -10.67 -11.59 0.78
N GLN A 237 -10.30 -10.82 1.79
CA GLN A 237 -11.21 -10.00 2.58
C GLN A 237 -11.41 -8.58 2.03
N GLY A 238 -10.89 -8.27 0.83
CA GLY A 238 -11.07 -6.98 0.19
C GLY A 238 -10.13 -5.87 0.69
N GLY A 239 -9.04 -6.23 1.35
CA GLY A 239 -8.05 -5.29 1.90
C GLY A 239 -8.48 -4.65 3.23
N THR A 240 -7.60 -3.82 3.80
CA THR A 240 -7.95 -2.97 4.94
C THR A 240 -8.92 -1.89 4.48
N THR A 241 -9.93 -1.59 5.30
CA THR A 241 -10.83 -0.46 5.00
C THR A 241 -10.02 0.84 5.11
N LEU A 242 -9.60 1.35 3.98
CA LEU A 242 -9.34 2.78 3.86
C LEU A 242 -10.72 3.41 3.74
N LYS A 243 -11.06 4.37 4.59
CA LYS A 243 -12.36 5.09 4.53
C LYS A 243 -12.67 5.66 3.14
N ASP A 244 -11.66 5.81 2.30
CA ASP A 244 -11.74 6.34 0.93
C ASP A 244 -11.58 5.25 -0.14
N PHE A 245 -11.36 3.99 0.23
CA PHE A 245 -11.27 2.88 -0.69
C PHE A 245 -12.64 2.22 -0.80
N ASN A 246 -13.50 2.81 -1.60
CA ASN A 246 -14.66 2.10 -2.11
C ASN A 246 -14.16 1.13 -3.19
N GLN A 247 -14.47 -0.16 -3.04
CA GLN A 247 -14.41 -1.10 -4.17
C GLN A 247 -15.13 -0.45 -5.35
N ALA A 248 -14.83 -0.86 -6.57
CA ALA A 248 -15.52 -0.32 -7.75
C ALA A 248 -17.06 -0.38 -7.64
N ASP A 249 -17.59 -1.24 -6.75
CA ASP A 249 -19.00 -1.38 -6.38
C ASP A 249 -19.41 -0.62 -5.10
N GLY A 250 -18.51 0.18 -4.52
CA GLY A 250 -18.79 1.01 -3.35
C GLY A 250 -18.71 0.33 -1.99
N LYS A 251 -18.36 -0.97 -1.92
CA LYS A 251 -18.27 -1.68 -0.63
C LYS A 251 -16.92 -1.46 0.09
N PRO A 252 -16.92 -1.29 1.42
CA PRO A 252 -15.68 -1.19 2.19
C PRO A 252 -14.97 -2.55 2.30
N GLY A 253 -13.63 -2.55 2.37
CA GLY A 253 -12.86 -3.74 2.72
C GLY A 253 -12.98 -4.08 4.22
N TYR A 254 -12.93 -5.36 4.58
CA TYR A 254 -13.20 -5.83 5.96
C TYR A 254 -11.96 -6.23 6.74
N PHE A 255 -10.78 -6.30 6.14
CA PHE A 255 -9.57 -6.81 6.81
C PHE A 255 -9.11 -5.96 8.02
N ALA A 256 -9.46 -4.68 8.07
CA ALA A 256 -9.12 -3.82 9.22
C ALA A 256 -9.63 -4.34 10.56
N GLN A 257 -10.72 -5.13 10.54
CA GLN A 257 -11.31 -5.72 11.74
C GLN A 257 -10.48 -6.89 12.31
N GLU A 258 -9.58 -7.47 11.51
CA GLU A 258 -8.73 -8.60 11.91
C GLU A 258 -7.29 -8.21 12.28
N LEU A 259 -6.94 -6.92 12.23
CA LEU A 259 -5.62 -6.47 12.66
C LEU A 259 -5.39 -6.81 14.13
N ARG A 260 -4.23 -7.40 14.43
CA ARG A 260 -3.88 -7.89 15.77
C ARG A 260 -3.09 -6.88 16.58
N VAL A 261 -2.14 -6.20 15.95
CA VAL A 261 -1.24 -5.25 16.63
C VAL A 261 -1.21 -3.87 15.98
N TYR A 262 -1.41 -3.77 14.66
CA TYR A 262 -1.27 -2.49 13.98
C TYR A 262 -2.30 -1.47 14.45
N GLY A 263 -1.83 -0.31 14.96
CA GLY A 263 -2.67 0.76 15.50
C GLY A 263 -3.25 0.49 16.88
N LYS A 264 -2.83 -0.59 17.56
CA LYS A 264 -3.38 -1.04 18.86
C LYS A 264 -2.45 -0.82 20.05
N ALA A 265 -1.57 0.18 19.99
CA ALA A 265 -0.71 0.53 21.14
C ALA A 265 -1.53 0.76 22.41
N GLY A 266 -1.10 0.17 23.53
CA GLY A 266 -1.78 0.22 24.84
C GLY A 266 -3.06 -0.63 24.94
N GLN A 267 -3.40 -1.41 23.91
CA GLN A 267 -4.46 -2.41 24.00
C GLN A 267 -3.88 -3.77 24.36
N PRO A 268 -4.67 -4.66 25.00
CA PRO A 268 -4.20 -5.99 25.37
C PRO A 268 -3.86 -6.84 24.13
N CYS A 269 -2.74 -7.55 24.21
CA CYS A 269 -2.31 -8.51 23.21
C CYS A 269 -3.35 -9.65 23.09
N PRO A 270 -3.81 -10.01 21.90
CA PRO A 270 -4.82 -11.06 21.71
C PRO A 270 -4.31 -12.47 22.06
N ILE A 271 -2.99 -12.65 22.33
CA ILE A 271 -2.38 -13.94 22.67
C ILE A 271 -2.12 -14.04 24.18
N CYS A 272 -1.39 -13.06 24.78
CA CYS A 272 -0.94 -13.15 26.18
C CYS A 272 -1.62 -12.14 27.12
N GLY A 273 -2.33 -11.14 26.60
CA GLY A 273 -3.01 -10.11 27.40
C GLY A 273 -2.15 -8.90 27.77
N GLU A 274 -0.81 -8.97 27.61
CA GLU A 274 0.08 -7.84 27.86
C GLU A 274 -0.12 -6.70 26.84
N ASP A 275 0.18 -5.47 27.22
CA ASP A 275 -0.06 -4.29 26.39
C ASP A 275 0.81 -4.32 25.12
N ILE A 276 0.17 -4.07 23.96
CA ILE A 276 0.85 -3.83 22.69
C ILE A 276 1.68 -2.56 22.80
N GLN A 277 2.97 -2.70 22.55
CA GLN A 277 3.93 -1.61 22.56
C GLN A 277 4.04 -0.94 21.21
N GLN A 278 4.52 0.31 21.20
CA GLN A 278 4.80 1.08 20.00
C GLN A 278 6.20 1.67 20.06
N LEU A 279 6.94 1.58 18.95
CA LEU A 279 8.20 2.29 18.76
C LEU A 279 8.36 2.78 17.31
N LYS A 280 9.28 3.74 17.08
CA LYS A 280 9.59 4.23 15.73
C LYS A 280 10.75 3.45 15.12
N ILE A 281 10.52 2.88 13.93
CA ILE A 281 11.56 2.26 13.10
C ILE A 281 11.49 2.89 11.70
N GLY A 282 12.58 3.47 11.21
CA GLY A 282 12.65 4.06 9.88
C GLY A 282 11.56 5.09 9.60
N GLN A 283 11.30 6.00 10.52
CA GLN A 283 10.27 7.06 10.48
C GLN A 283 8.82 6.54 10.51
N ARG A 284 8.58 5.25 10.81
CA ARG A 284 7.25 4.65 10.86
C ARG A 284 6.98 4.01 12.21
N ASN A 285 5.73 4.11 12.68
CA ASN A 285 5.31 3.43 13.89
C ASN A 285 5.34 1.91 13.68
N SER A 286 5.84 1.22 14.68
CA SER A 286 5.92 -0.24 14.76
C SER A 286 5.17 -0.69 16.00
N TYR A 287 4.33 -1.70 15.86
CA TYR A 287 3.48 -2.22 16.92
C TYR A 287 3.84 -3.67 17.17
N PHE A 288 4.01 -4.07 18.43
CA PHE A 288 4.45 -5.40 18.80
C PHE A 288 4.09 -5.71 20.26
N CYS A 289 4.03 -6.99 20.61
CA CYS A 289 3.95 -7.44 22.00
C CYS A 289 5.34 -7.90 22.45
N ALA A 290 5.90 -7.30 23.51
CA ALA A 290 7.25 -7.62 23.96
C ALA A 290 7.37 -9.07 24.46
N ASP A 291 6.33 -9.63 25.08
CA ASP A 291 6.30 -11.01 25.59
C ASP A 291 6.22 -12.04 24.46
N CYS A 292 5.33 -11.82 23.48
CA CYS A 292 5.18 -12.72 22.33
C CYS A 292 6.32 -12.60 21.32
N GLN A 293 7.01 -11.46 21.28
CA GLN A 293 8.07 -11.14 20.33
C GLN A 293 9.34 -10.71 21.08
N PRO A 294 10.01 -11.60 21.84
CA PRO A 294 11.21 -11.23 22.59
C PRO A 294 12.34 -10.78 21.66
N GLU A 295 13.10 -9.78 22.08
CA GLU A 295 14.27 -9.32 21.33
C GLU A 295 15.39 -10.38 21.35
N LYS A 296 16.07 -10.60 20.18
CA LYS A 296 17.16 -11.59 20.01
C LYS A 296 18.50 -10.92 19.83
#